data_82b5c479b585493b202b52ef502f42f1
#
_entry.id   82b5c479b585493b202b52ef502f42f1
#
_cell.length_a   1.000
_cell.length_b   1.000
_cell.length_c   1.000
_cell.angle_alpha   90.00
_cell.angle_beta   90.00
_cell.angle_gamma   90.00
#
_symmetry.space_group_name_H-M   'P 1'
#
loop_
_entity.id
_entity.type
_entity.pdbx_description
1 polymer ?
#
loop_
_entity_poly.entity_id
_entity_poly.type
_entity_poly.pdbx_seq_one_letter_code
_entity_poly.pdbx_strand_id
1 'polypeptide(L)'
;MRKPYVILIGSASGIGKSTIAAELAKKLNIKHLIESDFLRAVVRGIIGREYAPALHSSSYDAYKNLRTKNKYDNYTELVSAGFDEHASYVIPAVEKVIQRAITDFDDIIIEGVHLVPGLIDIDQFGSDASIYFFVLSSDEESHKERFVKRAVQIHRGGKQLEFFSENRIIHDHLLSQADANNIKIIDTDSIEKSIAQIL
;
A
#
# COMPACT_ATOMS: atom_id res chain seq x y z
N MET A 1 -0.36 -1.28 30.94
CA MET A 1 0.11 -2.30 29.98
C MET A 1 0.62 -1.59 28.73
N ARG A 2 1.64 -2.11 28.03
CA ARG A 2 2.09 -1.58 26.74
C ARG A 2 1.00 -1.80 25.70
N LYS A 3 0.69 -0.80 24.87
CA LYS A 3 -0.18 -0.99 23.71
C LYS A 3 0.55 -1.79 22.62
N PRO A 4 -0.14 -2.63 21.83
CA PRO A 4 0.46 -3.29 20.67
C PRO A 4 0.90 -2.26 19.62
N TYR A 5 1.96 -2.56 18.90
CA TYR A 5 2.41 -1.77 17.77
C TYR A 5 1.68 -2.21 16.48
N VAL A 6 1.09 -1.26 15.79
CA VAL A 6 0.55 -1.42 14.43
C VAL A 6 1.37 -0.55 13.50
N ILE A 7 2.15 -1.16 12.63
CA ILE A 7 3.00 -0.45 11.67
C ILE A 7 2.42 -0.65 10.27
N LEU A 8 2.05 0.44 9.62
CA LEU A 8 1.52 0.46 8.26
C LEU A 8 2.57 1.04 7.31
N ILE A 9 2.86 0.33 6.23
CA ILE A 9 3.85 0.74 5.22
C ILE A 9 3.20 0.75 3.84
N GLY A 10 2.77 1.94 3.41
CA GLY A 10 2.18 2.18 2.09
C GLY A 10 3.24 2.53 1.05
N SER A 11 3.11 2.03 -0.16
CA SER A 11 3.82 2.55 -1.33
C SER A 11 3.29 1.97 -2.64
N ALA A 12 3.59 2.61 -3.74
CA ALA A 12 3.38 2.04 -5.07
C ALA A 12 4.19 0.75 -5.27
N SER A 13 3.87 0.02 -6.33
CA SER A 13 4.59 -1.20 -6.69
C SER A 13 6.05 -0.87 -7.07
N GLY A 14 7.00 -1.70 -6.66
CA GLY A 14 8.42 -1.56 -7.05
C GLY A 14 9.27 -0.62 -6.19
N ILE A 15 8.72 0.03 -5.16
CA ILE A 15 9.44 0.98 -4.27
C ILE A 15 10.35 0.25 -3.26
N GLY A 16 10.09 -1.01 -2.94
CA GLY A 16 10.92 -1.78 -2.00
C GLY A 16 10.27 -2.05 -0.64
N LYS A 17 8.96 -1.79 -0.50
CA LYS A 17 8.22 -1.93 0.77
C LYS A 17 8.36 -3.30 1.44
N SER A 18 8.24 -4.41 0.70
CA SER A 18 8.31 -5.76 1.29
C SER A 18 9.69 -6.06 1.90
N THR A 19 10.76 -5.55 1.28
CA THR A 19 12.12 -5.68 1.82
C THR A 19 12.27 -4.88 3.12
N ILE A 20 11.82 -3.62 3.13
CA ILE A 20 11.88 -2.76 4.33
C ILE A 20 11.01 -3.34 5.44
N ALA A 21 9.80 -3.79 5.13
CA ALA A 21 8.89 -4.39 6.11
C ALA A 21 9.47 -5.67 6.74
N ALA A 22 10.09 -6.54 5.93
CA ALA A 22 10.72 -7.76 6.42
C ALA A 22 11.92 -7.48 7.34
N GLU A 23 12.80 -6.54 6.96
CA GLU A 23 13.93 -6.15 7.81
C GLU A 23 13.46 -5.45 9.10
N LEU A 24 12.42 -4.63 9.03
CA LEU A 24 11.83 -3.99 10.21
C LEU A 24 11.21 -5.03 11.15
N ALA A 25 10.44 -5.98 10.61
CA ALA A 25 9.85 -7.09 11.38
C ALA A 25 10.93 -7.88 12.15
N LYS A 26 12.04 -8.19 11.46
CA LYS A 26 13.19 -8.87 12.07
C LYS A 26 13.84 -8.04 13.19
N LYS A 27 14.09 -6.74 12.95
CA LYS A 27 14.72 -5.84 13.94
C LYS A 27 13.86 -5.63 15.18
N LEU A 28 12.54 -5.50 15.00
CA LEU A 28 11.58 -5.28 16.09
C LEU A 28 11.09 -6.59 16.72
N ASN A 29 11.50 -7.74 16.18
CA ASN A 29 11.00 -9.07 16.57
C ASN A 29 9.47 -9.17 16.48
N ILE A 30 8.88 -8.56 15.41
CA ILE A 30 7.46 -8.61 15.15
C ILE A 30 7.15 -9.87 14.33
N LYS A 31 6.26 -10.69 14.86
CA LYS A 31 5.89 -11.99 14.30
C LYS A 31 4.95 -11.88 13.10
N HIS A 32 4.05 -10.91 13.14
CA HIS A 32 2.99 -10.77 12.14
C HIS A 32 3.36 -9.72 11.10
N LEU A 33 3.67 -10.18 9.89
CA LEU A 33 3.90 -9.36 8.70
C LEU A 33 2.88 -9.76 7.64
N ILE A 34 2.01 -8.84 7.26
CA ILE A 34 0.91 -9.08 6.33
C ILE A 34 1.07 -8.20 5.09
N GLU A 35 1.03 -8.81 3.92
CA GLU A 35 0.96 -8.09 2.65
C GLU A 35 -0.51 -7.83 2.28
N SER A 36 -0.88 -6.60 1.97
CA SER A 36 -2.26 -6.24 1.59
C SER A 36 -2.73 -6.92 0.30
N ASP A 37 -1.82 -7.40 -0.54
CA ASP A 37 -2.14 -8.19 -1.73
C ASP A 37 -2.79 -9.55 -1.38
N PHE A 38 -2.41 -10.17 -0.25
CA PHE A 38 -3.08 -11.39 0.24
C PHE A 38 -4.49 -11.07 0.74
N LEU A 39 -4.67 -9.94 1.44
CA LEU A 39 -6.00 -9.49 1.86
C LEU A 39 -6.89 -9.22 0.64
N ARG A 40 -6.36 -8.56 -0.39
CA ARG A 40 -7.06 -8.39 -1.66
C ARG A 40 -7.47 -9.72 -2.29
N ALA A 41 -6.59 -10.72 -2.28
CA ALA A 41 -6.90 -12.04 -2.83
C ALA A 41 -8.06 -12.70 -2.08
N VAL A 42 -8.12 -12.57 -0.75
CA VAL A 42 -9.25 -13.05 0.07
C VAL A 42 -10.53 -12.30 -0.27
N VAL A 43 -10.49 -10.96 -0.33
CA VAL A 43 -11.66 -10.12 -0.66
C VAL A 43 -12.21 -10.45 -2.06
N ARG A 44 -11.33 -10.70 -3.04
CA ARG A 44 -11.72 -11.18 -4.38
C ARG A 44 -12.42 -12.54 -4.37
N GLY A 45 -12.09 -13.39 -3.41
CA GLY A 45 -12.77 -14.67 -3.21
C GLY A 45 -14.20 -14.54 -2.66
N ILE A 46 -14.52 -13.38 -2.07
CA ILE A 46 -15.82 -13.10 -1.43
C ILE A 46 -16.68 -12.21 -2.34
N ILE A 47 -16.10 -11.19 -2.95
CA ILE A 47 -16.81 -10.21 -3.79
C ILE A 47 -16.58 -10.53 -5.25
N GLY A 48 -17.63 -10.87 -5.98
CA GLY A 48 -17.58 -11.17 -7.41
C GLY A 48 -17.24 -9.94 -8.27
N ARG A 49 -16.66 -10.19 -9.44
CA ARG A 49 -16.25 -9.14 -10.40
C ARG A 49 -17.41 -8.24 -10.82
N GLU A 50 -18.60 -8.77 -10.91
CA GLU A 50 -19.81 -8.04 -11.29
C GLU A 50 -20.17 -6.94 -10.29
N TYR A 51 -19.81 -7.12 -9.01
CA TYR A 51 -20.07 -6.14 -7.95
C TYR A 51 -18.92 -5.14 -7.79
N ALA A 52 -17.68 -5.59 -7.94
CA ALA A 52 -16.48 -4.79 -7.73
C ALA A 52 -15.45 -4.96 -8.87
N PRO A 53 -15.72 -4.49 -10.08
CA PRO A 53 -14.83 -4.71 -11.23
C PRO A 53 -13.44 -4.09 -11.02
N ALA A 54 -13.33 -2.94 -10.35
CA ALA A 54 -12.05 -2.31 -10.01
C ALA A 54 -11.20 -3.18 -9.08
N LEU A 55 -11.80 -3.84 -8.08
CA LEU A 55 -11.10 -4.78 -7.18
C LEU A 55 -10.41 -5.92 -7.95
N HIS A 56 -11.03 -6.39 -9.04
CA HIS A 56 -10.53 -7.50 -9.85
C HIS A 56 -9.50 -7.10 -10.92
N SER A 57 -9.14 -5.82 -10.97
CA SER A 57 -8.04 -5.28 -11.77
C SER A 57 -6.73 -5.26 -10.98
N SER A 58 -5.62 -4.98 -11.65
CA SER A 58 -4.41 -4.54 -10.92
C SER A 58 -4.60 -3.10 -10.47
N SER A 59 -3.88 -2.65 -9.43
CA SER A 59 -3.96 -1.28 -8.92
C SER A 59 -3.73 -0.23 -10.01
N TYR A 60 -2.77 -0.49 -10.90
CA TYR A 60 -2.36 0.42 -11.98
C TYR A 60 -3.33 0.44 -13.19
N ASP A 61 -4.22 -0.52 -13.33
CA ASP A 61 -5.20 -0.56 -14.43
C ASP A 61 -6.67 -0.54 -13.96
N ALA A 62 -6.89 -0.33 -12.66
CA ALA A 62 -8.23 -0.30 -12.06
C ALA A 62 -9.12 0.79 -12.66
N TYR A 63 -8.54 1.92 -13.08
CA TYR A 63 -9.24 3.03 -13.73
C TYR A 63 -10.02 2.62 -14.98
N LYS A 64 -9.59 1.57 -15.69
CA LYS A 64 -10.29 1.04 -16.88
C LYS A 64 -11.66 0.49 -16.54
N ASN A 65 -11.84 0.02 -15.30
CA ASN A 65 -13.06 -0.57 -14.78
C ASN A 65 -13.80 0.34 -13.78
N LEU A 66 -13.39 1.60 -13.66
CA LEU A 66 -14.07 2.61 -12.86
C LEU A 66 -15.45 2.92 -13.48
N ARG A 67 -16.53 2.74 -12.70
CA ARG A 67 -17.90 2.97 -13.20
C ARG A 67 -18.17 4.43 -13.56
N THR A 68 -17.47 5.35 -12.90
CA THR A 68 -17.61 6.80 -13.06
C THR A 68 -16.55 7.43 -13.95
N LYS A 69 -15.83 6.64 -14.76
CA LYS A 69 -14.71 7.09 -15.59
C LYS A 69 -15.01 8.33 -16.46
N ASN A 70 -16.24 8.47 -16.92
CA ASN A 70 -16.68 9.61 -17.76
C ASN A 70 -16.77 10.94 -16.99
N LYS A 71 -16.55 10.96 -15.67
CA LYS A 71 -16.50 12.17 -14.84
C LYS A 71 -15.11 12.80 -14.79
N TYR A 72 -14.09 12.13 -15.33
CA TYR A 72 -12.69 12.55 -15.25
C TYR A 72 -12.19 12.90 -16.65
N ASP A 73 -11.86 14.17 -16.85
CA ASP A 73 -11.23 14.66 -18.08
C ASP A 73 -9.71 14.57 -18.03
N ASN A 74 -9.15 14.51 -16.82
CA ASN A 74 -7.71 14.41 -16.57
C ASN A 74 -7.31 12.95 -16.33
N TYR A 75 -6.31 12.49 -17.09
CA TYR A 75 -5.83 11.10 -17.01
C TYR A 75 -5.25 10.74 -15.64
N THR A 76 -4.50 11.66 -15.02
CA THR A 76 -3.92 11.48 -13.68
C THR A 76 -5.03 11.30 -12.63
N GLU A 77 -6.06 12.15 -12.67
CA GLU A 77 -7.22 12.04 -11.78
C GLU A 77 -7.99 10.74 -12.00
N LEU A 78 -8.16 10.32 -13.25
CA LEU A 78 -8.83 9.07 -13.58
C LEU A 78 -8.08 7.86 -13.02
N VAL A 79 -6.74 7.81 -13.16
CA VAL A 79 -5.90 6.72 -12.64
C VAL A 79 -5.96 6.70 -11.11
N SER A 80 -5.83 7.86 -10.46
CA SER A 80 -5.91 7.99 -8.99
C SER A 80 -7.27 7.56 -8.46
N ALA A 81 -8.36 8.01 -9.06
CA ALA A 81 -9.72 7.64 -8.65
C ALA A 81 -9.99 6.13 -8.83
N GLY A 82 -9.52 5.54 -9.93
CA GLY A 82 -9.62 4.10 -10.14
C GLY A 82 -8.82 3.29 -9.13
N PHE A 83 -7.65 3.80 -8.75
CA PHE A 83 -6.82 3.23 -7.70
C PHE A 83 -7.49 3.34 -6.31
N ASP A 84 -8.05 4.50 -5.97
CA ASP A 84 -8.76 4.71 -4.71
C ASP A 84 -9.99 3.79 -4.59
N GLU A 85 -10.79 3.65 -5.66
CA GLU A 85 -11.89 2.67 -5.68
C GLU A 85 -11.37 1.25 -5.47
N HIS A 86 -10.29 0.87 -6.14
CA HIS A 86 -9.66 -0.44 -5.97
C HIS A 86 -9.20 -0.68 -4.52
N ALA A 87 -8.51 0.29 -3.91
CA ALA A 87 -8.01 0.21 -2.55
C ALA A 87 -9.15 0.15 -1.53
N SER A 88 -10.23 0.92 -1.73
CA SER A 88 -11.37 1.00 -0.81
C SER A 88 -12.03 -0.35 -0.53
N TYR A 89 -12.01 -1.28 -1.47
CA TYR A 89 -12.51 -2.64 -1.25
C TYR A 89 -11.61 -3.49 -0.32
N VAL A 90 -10.33 -3.14 -0.21
CA VAL A 90 -9.35 -3.91 0.59
C VAL A 90 -9.24 -3.35 2.01
N ILE A 91 -9.46 -2.06 2.19
CA ILE A 91 -9.32 -1.36 3.47
C ILE A 91 -10.13 -2.00 4.60
N PRO A 92 -11.41 -2.39 4.44
CA PRO A 92 -12.14 -3.05 5.51
C PRO A 92 -11.48 -4.35 6.01
N ALA A 93 -10.81 -5.09 5.12
CA ALA A 93 -10.05 -6.27 5.51
C ALA A 93 -8.78 -5.92 6.29
N VAL A 94 -8.09 -4.83 5.89
CA VAL A 94 -6.93 -4.29 6.64
C VAL A 94 -7.35 -3.89 8.05
N GLU A 95 -8.43 -3.13 8.20
CA GLU A 95 -8.95 -2.69 9.50
C GLU A 95 -9.34 -3.86 10.40
N LYS A 96 -9.93 -4.92 9.82
CA LYS A 96 -10.25 -6.15 10.59
C LYS A 96 -9.01 -6.89 11.07
N VAL A 97 -7.92 -6.88 10.29
CA VAL A 97 -6.64 -7.45 10.70
C VAL A 97 -6.01 -6.62 11.83
N ILE A 98 -6.06 -5.28 11.73
CA ILE A 98 -5.62 -4.39 12.81
C ILE A 98 -6.42 -4.65 14.08
N GLN A 99 -7.76 -4.69 14.00
CA GLN A 99 -8.63 -4.96 15.14
C GLN A 99 -8.31 -6.32 15.79
N ARG A 100 -8.01 -7.32 14.98
CA ARG A 100 -7.64 -8.65 15.49
C ARG A 100 -6.31 -8.61 16.25
N ALA A 101 -5.28 -7.97 15.69
CA ALA A 101 -3.98 -7.82 16.34
C ALA A 101 -4.11 -7.07 17.69
N ILE A 102 -4.90 -6.01 17.75
CA ILE A 102 -5.21 -5.28 18.97
C ILE A 102 -5.87 -6.19 20.02
N THR A 103 -6.87 -6.98 19.60
CA THR A 103 -7.60 -7.89 20.49
C THR A 103 -6.68 -8.95 21.10
N ASP A 104 -5.73 -9.45 20.32
CA ASP A 104 -4.78 -10.48 20.77
C ASP A 104 -3.53 -9.89 21.45
N PHE A 105 -3.38 -8.55 21.54
CA PHE A 105 -2.20 -7.84 22.01
C PHE A 105 -0.93 -8.17 21.22
N ASP A 106 -1.06 -8.48 19.95
CA ASP A 106 0.03 -8.78 19.04
C ASP A 106 0.52 -7.53 18.29
N ASP A 107 1.84 -7.39 18.20
CA ASP A 107 2.47 -6.42 17.31
C ASP A 107 2.36 -6.88 15.85
N ILE A 108 2.05 -5.96 14.93
CA ILE A 108 1.84 -6.28 13.53
C ILE A 108 2.46 -5.24 12.59
N ILE A 109 2.98 -5.71 11.47
CA ILE A 109 3.31 -4.88 10.30
C ILE A 109 2.37 -5.27 9.18
N ILE A 110 1.72 -4.29 8.56
CA ILE A 110 0.96 -4.46 7.32
C ILE A 110 1.64 -3.61 6.25
N GLU A 111 1.93 -4.22 5.10
CA GLU A 111 2.51 -3.50 3.98
C GLU A 111 1.67 -3.66 2.71
N GLY A 112 1.67 -2.64 1.86
CA GLY A 112 1.05 -2.78 0.55
C GLY A 112 0.60 -1.47 -0.10
N VAL A 113 0.26 -1.60 -1.38
CA VAL A 113 -0.21 -0.47 -2.19
C VAL A 113 -1.59 0.04 -1.75
N HIS A 114 -2.39 -0.81 -1.11
CA HIS A 114 -3.76 -0.48 -0.67
C HIS A 114 -3.79 0.38 0.60
N LEU A 115 -2.63 0.60 1.24
CA LEU A 115 -2.53 1.45 2.42
C LEU A 115 -2.47 2.91 1.98
N VAL A 116 -3.64 3.48 1.70
CA VAL A 116 -3.79 4.86 1.23
C VAL A 116 -4.12 5.75 2.42
N PRO A 117 -3.27 6.76 2.74
CA PRO A 117 -3.59 7.75 3.76
C PRO A 117 -4.93 8.45 3.45
N GLY A 118 -5.73 8.66 4.49
CA GLY A 118 -7.06 9.27 4.36
C GLY A 118 -8.19 8.30 3.98
N LEU A 119 -7.88 7.13 3.41
CA LEU A 119 -8.89 6.07 3.21
C LEU A 119 -8.97 5.11 4.40
N ILE A 120 -7.88 4.92 5.16
CA ILE A 120 -7.87 4.14 6.38
C ILE A 120 -8.11 5.07 7.55
N ASP A 121 -9.15 4.82 8.34
CA ASP A 121 -9.41 5.53 9.59
C ASP A 121 -8.52 4.95 10.70
N ILE A 122 -7.31 5.49 10.83
CA ILE A 122 -6.35 5.06 11.86
C ILE A 122 -6.72 5.59 13.26
N ASP A 123 -7.46 6.67 13.33
CA ASP A 123 -7.80 7.33 14.60
C ASP A 123 -8.73 6.46 15.46
N GLN A 124 -9.57 5.64 14.84
CA GLN A 124 -10.43 4.68 15.53
C GLN A 124 -9.66 3.68 16.39
N PHE A 125 -8.36 3.46 16.13
CA PHE A 125 -7.53 2.51 16.86
C PHE A 125 -6.57 3.18 17.87
N GLY A 126 -6.45 4.49 17.86
CA GLY A 126 -5.44 5.24 18.62
C GLY A 126 -5.54 5.10 20.15
N SER A 127 -6.74 4.75 20.68
CA SER A 127 -6.90 4.45 22.11
C SER A 127 -6.29 3.11 22.51
N ASP A 128 -6.26 2.13 21.60
CA ASP A 128 -5.99 0.72 21.92
C ASP A 128 -4.65 0.22 21.37
N ALA A 129 -4.07 0.91 20.38
CA ALA A 129 -2.78 0.58 19.78
C ALA A 129 -1.86 1.81 19.67
N SER A 130 -0.55 1.55 19.52
CA SER A 130 0.41 2.54 19.05
C SER A 130 0.57 2.38 17.54
N ILE A 131 -0.03 3.32 16.78
CA ILE A 131 -0.09 3.23 15.32
C ILE A 131 1.01 4.09 14.70
N TYR A 132 1.73 3.50 13.77
CA TYR A 132 2.75 4.15 12.96
C TYR A 132 2.43 3.92 11.49
N PHE A 133 2.14 4.99 10.77
CA PHE A 133 1.88 4.92 9.36
C PHE A 133 2.99 5.64 8.58
N PHE A 134 3.54 4.98 7.58
CA PHE A 134 4.59 5.49 6.71
C PHE A 134 4.22 5.27 5.25
N VAL A 135 4.55 6.23 4.39
CA VAL A 135 4.53 6.06 2.95
C VAL A 135 5.95 6.12 2.42
N LEU A 136 6.35 5.12 1.64
CA LEU A 136 7.69 5.07 1.08
C LEU A 136 7.76 5.81 -0.24
N SER A 137 8.82 6.58 -0.41
CA SER A 137 9.11 7.34 -1.62
C SER A 137 10.36 6.83 -2.33
N SER A 138 10.43 7.09 -3.63
CA SER A 138 11.60 6.89 -4.47
C SER A 138 11.56 7.85 -5.65
N ASP A 139 12.70 8.38 -6.04
CA ASP A 139 12.82 9.11 -7.29
C ASP A 139 12.44 8.22 -8.50
N GLU A 140 12.17 8.84 -9.63
CA GLU A 140 11.66 8.12 -10.81
C GLU A 140 12.70 7.17 -11.40
N GLU A 141 13.98 7.56 -11.42
CA GLU A 141 15.06 6.77 -12.01
C GLU A 141 15.29 5.49 -11.21
N SER A 142 15.47 5.60 -9.90
CA SER A 142 15.60 4.46 -8.98
C SER A 142 14.38 3.56 -9.02
N HIS A 143 13.18 4.13 -9.10
CA HIS A 143 11.94 3.37 -9.22
C HIS A 143 11.91 2.55 -10.51
N LYS A 144 12.25 3.17 -11.65
CA LYS A 144 12.31 2.52 -12.97
C LYS A 144 13.35 1.40 -13.00
N GLU A 145 14.53 1.64 -12.45
CA GLU A 145 15.56 0.60 -12.35
C GLU A 145 15.10 -0.64 -11.58
N ARG A 146 14.41 -0.42 -10.44
CA ARG A 146 13.85 -1.52 -9.63
C ARG A 146 12.77 -2.30 -10.39
N PHE A 147 11.94 -1.60 -11.17
CA PHE A 147 10.94 -2.22 -12.04
C PHE A 147 11.60 -3.12 -13.10
N VAL A 148 12.64 -2.62 -13.77
CA VAL A 148 13.38 -3.38 -14.79
C VAL A 148 14.05 -4.61 -14.16
N LYS A 149 14.75 -4.45 -13.04
CA LYS A 149 15.38 -5.57 -12.31
C LYS A 149 14.37 -6.65 -11.93
N ARG A 150 13.19 -6.22 -11.42
CA ARG A 150 12.12 -7.16 -11.04
C ARG A 150 11.51 -7.87 -12.26
N ALA A 151 11.38 -7.20 -13.40
CA ALA A 151 10.87 -7.79 -14.64
C ALA A 151 11.75 -8.94 -15.14
N VAL A 152 13.07 -8.83 -14.97
CA VAL A 152 14.04 -9.88 -15.34
C VAL A 152 13.97 -11.07 -14.36
N GLN A 153 13.73 -10.81 -13.08
CA GLN A 153 13.76 -11.85 -12.03
C GLN A 153 12.44 -12.64 -11.90
N ILE A 154 11.32 -12.05 -12.26
CA ILE A 154 10.01 -12.64 -12.07
C ILE A 154 9.30 -12.65 -13.43
N HIS A 155 8.95 -13.83 -13.96
CA HIS A 155 8.22 -14.00 -15.24
C HIS A 155 6.88 -13.23 -15.34
N ARG A 156 6.44 -12.56 -14.28
CA ARG A 156 5.27 -11.68 -14.23
C ARG A 156 5.59 -10.20 -14.49
N GLY A 157 6.86 -9.81 -14.54
CA GLY A 157 7.30 -8.41 -14.53
C GLY A 157 7.12 -7.67 -15.86
N GLY A 158 7.03 -8.36 -17.00
CA GLY A 158 6.96 -7.69 -18.31
C GLY A 158 5.75 -6.77 -18.48
N LYS A 159 4.56 -7.21 -18.07
CA LYS A 159 3.34 -6.37 -18.11
C LYS A 159 3.39 -5.14 -17.19
N GLN A 160 4.10 -5.22 -16.08
CA GLN A 160 4.20 -4.08 -15.15
C GLN A 160 4.98 -2.92 -15.75
N LEU A 161 6.00 -3.19 -16.61
CA LEU A 161 6.76 -2.13 -17.29
C LEU A 161 5.90 -1.28 -18.23
N GLU A 162 4.91 -1.89 -18.88
CA GLU A 162 3.96 -1.18 -19.76
C GLU A 162 3.10 -0.16 -18.99
N PHE A 163 2.96 -0.34 -17.67
CA PHE A 163 2.16 0.51 -16.77
C PHE A 163 3.04 1.29 -15.79
N PHE A 164 4.28 1.58 -16.16
CA PHE A 164 5.17 2.33 -15.26
C PHE A 164 4.63 3.76 -14.99
N SER A 165 4.06 4.42 -16.01
CA SER A 165 3.45 5.75 -15.87
C SER A 165 2.30 5.76 -14.87
N GLU A 166 1.41 4.78 -14.92
CA GLU A 166 0.32 4.64 -13.97
C GLU A 166 0.81 4.33 -12.56
N ASN A 167 1.87 3.51 -12.43
CA ASN A 167 2.49 3.28 -11.13
C ASN A 167 3.16 4.55 -10.57
N ARG A 168 3.70 5.44 -11.41
CA ARG A 168 4.19 6.77 -10.98
C ARG A 168 3.04 7.67 -10.54
N ILE A 169 1.94 7.71 -11.27
CA ILE A 169 0.73 8.46 -10.87
C ILE A 169 0.25 7.99 -9.49
N ILE A 170 0.16 6.67 -9.27
CA ILE A 170 -0.22 6.11 -7.96
C ILE A 170 0.81 6.48 -6.89
N HIS A 171 2.10 6.44 -7.20
CA HIS A 171 3.15 6.84 -6.27
C HIS A 171 2.97 8.31 -5.82
N ASP A 172 2.83 9.22 -6.78
CA ASP A 172 2.70 10.64 -6.51
C ASP A 172 1.37 10.95 -5.79
N HIS A 173 0.31 10.22 -6.12
CA HIS A 173 -0.97 10.26 -5.40
C HIS A 173 -0.81 9.84 -3.94
N LEU A 174 -0.14 8.72 -3.65
CA LEU A 174 0.13 8.27 -2.28
C LEU A 174 0.95 9.27 -1.48
N LEU A 175 1.94 9.92 -2.09
CA LEU A 175 2.73 10.99 -1.44
C LEU A 175 1.85 12.20 -1.14
N SER A 176 1.03 12.63 -2.09
CA SER A 176 0.08 13.74 -1.89
C SER A 176 -0.91 13.45 -0.77
N GLN A 177 -1.44 12.22 -0.70
CA GLN A 177 -2.32 11.79 0.38
C GLN A 177 -1.58 11.72 1.73
N ALA A 178 -0.31 11.31 1.74
CA ALA A 178 0.50 11.31 2.95
C ALA A 178 0.70 12.72 3.50
N ASP A 179 1.06 13.67 2.64
CA ASP A 179 1.20 15.08 3.04
C ASP A 179 -0.12 15.67 3.56
N ALA A 180 -1.23 15.42 2.86
CA ALA A 180 -2.55 15.93 3.25
C ALA A 180 -3.04 15.37 4.60
N ASN A 181 -2.58 14.17 4.98
CA ASN A 181 -2.97 13.49 6.22
C ASN A 181 -1.86 13.49 7.30
N ASN A 182 -0.79 14.28 7.13
CA ASN A 182 0.36 14.34 8.05
C ASN A 182 1.01 12.96 8.32
N ILE A 183 1.03 12.09 7.33
CA ILE A 183 1.69 10.79 7.38
C ILE A 183 3.16 10.95 6.93
N LYS A 184 4.07 10.39 7.72
CA LYS A 184 5.51 10.52 7.46
C LYS A 184 5.92 9.80 6.18
N ILE A 185 6.58 10.54 5.27
CA ILE A 185 7.18 10.00 4.06
C ILE A 185 8.62 9.56 4.36
N ILE A 186 8.99 8.37 3.91
CA ILE A 186 10.31 7.76 4.09
C ILE A 186 10.96 7.54 2.73
N ASP A 187 12.12 8.12 2.52
CA ASP A 187 12.90 7.90 1.31
C ASP A 187 13.55 6.50 1.31
N THR A 188 13.56 5.85 0.15
CA THR A 188 14.08 4.49 -0.02
C THR A 188 15.44 4.42 -0.73
N ASP A 189 16.30 5.42 -0.57
CA ASP A 189 17.66 5.42 -1.12
C ASP A 189 18.49 4.22 -0.65
N SER A 190 18.43 3.91 0.64
CA SER A 190 19.00 2.67 1.17
C SER A 190 18.11 2.07 2.26
N ILE A 191 18.11 0.74 2.35
CA ILE A 191 17.31 -0.01 3.33
C ILE A 191 17.68 0.42 4.76
N GLU A 192 18.98 0.57 5.05
CA GLU A 192 19.49 0.95 6.37
C GLU A 192 19.00 2.34 6.77
N LYS A 193 19.09 3.31 5.87
CA LYS A 193 18.61 4.68 6.10
C LYS A 193 17.10 4.72 6.29
N SER A 194 16.35 4.01 5.46
CA SER A 194 14.89 3.94 5.56
C SER A 194 14.46 3.37 6.91
N ILE A 195 15.09 2.28 7.36
CA ILE A 195 14.81 1.69 8.67
C ILE A 195 15.19 2.64 9.82
N ALA A 196 16.33 3.33 9.72
CA ALA A 196 16.74 4.30 10.72
C ALA A 196 15.79 5.50 10.83
N GLN A 197 15.09 5.86 9.77
CA GLN A 197 14.05 6.91 9.80
C GLN A 197 12.74 6.43 10.43
N ILE A 198 12.47 5.12 10.39
CA ILE A 198 11.26 4.51 10.96
C ILE A 198 11.42 4.28 12.46
N LEU A 199 12.59 3.87 12.90
CA LEU A 199 12.94 3.60 14.33
C LEU A 199 13.19 4.88 15.12
#